data_11932a9bbb9dfff09366146d9b19d5b5
#
_entry.id   11932a9bbb9dfff09366146d9b19d5b5
#
_cell.length_a   1.000
_cell.length_b   1.000
_cell.length_c   1.000
_cell.angle_alpha   90.00
_cell.angle_beta   90.00
_cell.angle_gamma   90.00
#
_symmetry.space_group_name_H-M   'P 1'
#
loop_
_entity.id
_entity.type
_entity.pdbx_description
1 polymer ?
#
loop_
_entity_poly.entity_id
_entity_poly.type
_entity_poly.pdbx_seq_one_letter_code
_entity_poly.pdbx_strand_id
1 'polypeptide(L)'
;MRNFKIFLWIFVIFLVQTVVLSPIHIFGAVPSAVLAFVMCVAILENEFRTAVIISGICAVVMGAIGGRNFTEITLFYAYSSIIVFAARKRPRYVGNLPKTIVWTFIMSAILEILLFVIREMTLDVSVIFSDALPTAVFNTVIAVILYPILKKTLYKEEKKKKLLIA
;
A
#
# COMPACT_ATOMS: atom_id res chain seq x y z
N MET A 1 -0.14 20.73 10.26
CA MET A 1 -0.32 20.69 8.79
C MET A 1 -0.04 19.33 8.15
N ARG A 2 1.02 18.56 8.53
CA ARG A 2 1.31 17.22 7.95
C ARG A 2 0.17 16.23 8.16
N ASN A 3 -0.36 16.12 9.37
CA ASN A 3 -1.43 15.17 9.69
C ASN A 3 -2.71 15.42 8.87
N PHE A 4 -3.05 16.70 8.64
CA PHE A 4 -4.19 17.03 7.79
C PHE A 4 -3.96 16.63 6.33
N LYS A 5 -2.75 16.82 5.80
CA LYS A 5 -2.39 16.36 4.45
C LYS A 5 -2.47 14.84 4.33
N ILE A 6 -2.01 14.11 5.36
CA ILE A 6 -2.11 12.64 5.39
C ILE A 6 -3.56 12.20 5.37
N PHE A 7 -4.41 12.80 6.22
CA PHE A 7 -5.85 12.50 6.24
C PHE A 7 -6.51 12.77 4.88
N LEU A 8 -6.19 13.90 4.24
CA LEU A 8 -6.69 14.23 2.92
C LEU A 8 -6.26 13.21 1.87
N TRP A 9 -5.00 12.75 1.92
CA TRP A 9 -4.50 11.71 1.04
C TRP A 9 -5.20 10.37 1.24
N ILE A 10 -5.42 9.95 2.49
CA ILE A 10 -6.19 8.75 2.79
C ILE A 10 -7.58 8.86 2.16
N PHE A 11 -8.27 9.98 2.37
CA PHE A 11 -9.60 10.21 1.82
C PHE A 11 -9.62 10.15 0.28
N VAL A 12 -8.69 10.84 -0.39
CA VAL A 12 -8.56 10.84 -1.86
C VAL A 12 -8.29 9.43 -2.39
N ILE A 13 -7.38 8.68 -1.77
CA ILE A 13 -7.05 7.32 -2.19
C ILE A 13 -8.25 6.38 -2.04
N PHE A 14 -9.04 6.53 -0.97
CA PHE A 14 -10.28 5.77 -0.81
C PHE A 14 -11.34 6.12 -1.84
N LEU A 15 -11.51 7.39 -2.18
CA LEU A 15 -12.40 7.79 -3.27
C LEU A 15 -11.95 7.19 -4.61
N VAL A 16 -10.67 7.25 -4.92
CA VAL A 16 -10.11 6.63 -6.14
C VAL A 16 -10.34 5.12 -6.13
N GLN A 17 -10.11 4.46 -4.99
CA GLN A 17 -10.33 3.02 -4.86
C GLN A 17 -11.79 2.65 -5.11
N THR A 18 -12.73 3.33 -4.45
CA THR A 18 -14.14 2.94 -4.48
C THR A 18 -14.85 3.36 -5.76
N VAL A 19 -14.56 4.56 -6.27
CA VAL A 19 -15.28 5.14 -7.41
C VAL A 19 -14.62 4.77 -8.74
N VAL A 20 -13.29 4.75 -8.79
CA VAL A 20 -12.56 4.59 -10.05
C VAL A 20 -12.07 3.15 -10.24
N LEU A 21 -11.39 2.58 -9.24
CA LEU A 21 -10.71 1.29 -9.40
C LEU A 21 -11.61 0.09 -9.14
N SER A 22 -12.55 0.19 -8.20
CA SER A 22 -13.45 -0.93 -7.86
C SER A 22 -14.27 -1.46 -9.05
N PRO A 23 -14.79 -0.62 -9.96
CA PRO A 23 -15.50 -1.10 -11.15
C PRO A 23 -14.59 -1.58 -12.27
N ILE A 24 -13.27 -1.32 -12.17
CA ILE A 24 -12.31 -1.70 -13.22
C ILE A 24 -11.80 -3.12 -12.97
N HIS A 25 -12.23 -4.05 -13.82
CA HIS A 25 -11.70 -5.41 -13.85
C HIS A 25 -10.81 -5.56 -15.09
N ILE A 26 -9.51 -5.61 -14.90
CA ILE A 26 -8.54 -5.79 -15.99
C ILE A 26 -7.99 -7.22 -15.91
N PHE A 27 -8.33 -8.05 -16.88
CA PHE A 27 -7.98 -9.48 -16.88
C PHE A 27 -8.41 -10.23 -15.60
N GLY A 28 -9.57 -9.85 -15.01
CA GLY A 28 -10.05 -10.41 -13.73
C GLY A 28 -9.45 -9.74 -12.48
N ALA A 29 -8.36 -9.01 -12.62
CA ALA A 29 -7.69 -8.34 -11.52
C ALA A 29 -8.34 -7.00 -11.14
N VAL A 30 -8.47 -6.74 -9.84
CA VAL A 30 -8.96 -5.46 -9.30
C VAL A 30 -7.78 -4.70 -8.68
N PRO A 31 -7.34 -3.58 -9.29
CA PRO A 31 -6.23 -2.82 -8.75
C PRO A 31 -6.53 -2.24 -7.36
N SER A 32 -5.52 -2.20 -6.48
CA SER A 32 -5.62 -1.62 -5.14
C SER A 32 -4.71 -0.41 -4.95
N ALA A 33 -5.28 0.80 -5.11
CA ALA A 33 -4.57 2.04 -4.82
C ALA A 33 -4.21 2.16 -3.34
N VAL A 34 -5.04 1.60 -2.46
CA VAL A 34 -4.80 1.65 -1.01
C VAL A 34 -3.58 0.81 -0.63
N LEU A 35 -3.41 -0.39 -1.21
CA LEU A 35 -2.21 -1.19 -0.99
C LEU A 35 -0.96 -0.47 -1.48
N ALA A 36 -1.01 0.08 -2.70
CA ALA A 36 0.09 0.87 -3.25
C ALA A 36 0.45 2.08 -2.36
N PHE A 37 -0.56 2.78 -1.82
CA PHE A 37 -0.39 3.89 -0.89
C PHE A 37 0.28 3.44 0.42
N VAL A 38 -0.19 2.35 1.03
CA VAL A 38 0.37 1.80 2.27
C VAL A 38 1.85 1.42 2.07
N MET A 39 2.19 0.80 0.95
CA MET A 39 3.58 0.46 0.62
C MET A 39 4.44 1.71 0.43
N CYS A 40 3.94 2.73 -0.27
CA CYS A 40 4.64 4.00 -0.41
C CYS A 40 4.89 4.67 0.96
N VAL A 41 3.88 4.70 1.83
CA VAL A 41 4.00 5.27 3.19
C VAL A 41 5.00 4.47 4.03
N ALA A 42 4.93 3.14 4.03
CA ALA A 42 5.86 2.29 4.77
C ALA A 42 7.34 2.52 4.38
N ILE A 43 7.60 2.88 3.12
CA ILE A 43 8.94 3.18 2.62
C ILE A 43 9.35 4.65 2.84
N LEU A 44 8.41 5.60 2.69
CA LEU A 44 8.69 7.02 2.79
C LEU A 44 8.70 7.54 4.22
N GLU A 45 7.92 6.94 5.14
CA GLU A 45 7.78 7.41 6.51
C GLU A 45 9.01 7.06 7.36
N ASN A 46 9.50 8.04 8.13
CA ASN A 46 10.64 7.84 9.00
C ASN A 46 10.29 7.23 10.35
N GLU A 47 9.09 7.53 10.84
CA GLU A 47 8.60 7.09 12.13
C GLU A 47 7.77 5.82 12.00
N PHE A 48 8.19 4.75 12.66
CA PHE A 48 7.47 3.49 12.70
C PHE A 48 6.02 3.65 13.16
N ARG A 49 5.82 4.40 14.25
CA ARG A 49 4.50 4.64 14.83
C ARG A 49 3.54 5.28 13.82
N THR A 50 4.00 6.29 13.12
CA THR A 50 3.18 7.00 12.11
C THR A 50 2.85 6.08 10.93
N ALA A 51 3.80 5.29 10.43
CA ALA A 51 3.57 4.34 9.36
C ALA A 51 2.52 3.29 9.76
N VAL A 52 2.62 2.72 10.96
CA VAL A 52 1.67 1.72 11.47
C VAL A 52 0.27 2.30 11.67
N ILE A 53 0.15 3.51 12.21
CA ILE A 53 -1.15 4.17 12.40
C ILE A 53 -1.84 4.40 11.04
N ILE A 54 -1.13 4.94 10.06
CA ILE A 54 -1.69 5.18 8.72
C ILE A 54 -2.15 3.88 8.09
N SER A 55 -1.30 2.85 8.14
CA SER A 55 -1.62 1.53 7.60
C SER A 55 -2.79 0.86 8.33
N GLY A 56 -2.87 1.03 9.65
CA GLY A 56 -3.98 0.53 10.46
C GLY A 56 -5.32 1.17 10.09
N ILE A 57 -5.35 2.48 9.87
CA ILE A 57 -6.54 3.18 9.37
C ILE A 57 -6.94 2.64 7.99
N CYS A 58 -5.99 2.54 7.07
CA CYS A 58 -6.23 1.99 5.75
C CYS A 58 -6.72 0.53 5.82
N ALA A 59 -6.14 -0.27 6.73
CA ALA A 59 -6.50 -1.66 6.94
C ALA A 59 -7.97 -1.82 7.36
N VAL A 60 -8.41 -1.06 8.37
CA VAL A 60 -9.80 -1.12 8.87
C VAL A 60 -10.79 -0.70 7.77
N VAL A 61 -10.49 0.38 7.06
CA VAL A 61 -11.41 0.87 6.01
C VAL A 61 -11.45 -0.09 4.82
N MET A 62 -10.30 -0.64 4.39
CA MET A 62 -10.29 -1.66 3.32
C MET A 62 -10.97 -2.96 3.74
N GLY A 63 -10.78 -3.39 4.98
CA GLY A 63 -11.52 -4.52 5.51
C GLY A 63 -13.04 -4.30 5.49
N ALA A 64 -13.50 -3.10 5.89
CA ALA A 64 -14.91 -2.74 5.84
C ALA A 64 -15.49 -2.74 4.41
N ILE A 65 -14.71 -2.31 3.42
CA ILE A 65 -15.10 -2.36 2.00
C ILE A 65 -15.07 -3.81 1.47
N GLY A 66 -14.10 -4.60 1.92
CA GLY A 66 -13.95 -6.01 1.52
C GLY A 66 -15.03 -6.95 2.05
N GLY A 67 -15.86 -6.48 2.97
CA GLY A 67 -17.04 -7.20 3.45
C GLY A 67 -16.70 -8.56 4.05
N ARG A 68 -16.92 -9.64 3.29
CA ARG A 68 -16.76 -11.04 3.77
C ARG A 68 -15.34 -11.37 4.27
N ASN A 69 -14.30 -10.71 3.71
CA ASN A 69 -12.90 -10.96 4.06
C ASN A 69 -12.33 -9.83 4.96
N PHE A 70 -13.17 -9.26 5.83
CA PHE A 70 -12.78 -8.14 6.69
C PHE A 70 -11.51 -8.40 7.50
N THR A 71 -11.47 -9.54 8.18
CA THR A 71 -10.37 -9.87 9.10
C THR A 71 -9.07 -10.07 8.35
N GLU A 72 -9.10 -10.84 7.27
CA GLU A 72 -7.94 -11.20 6.46
C GLU A 72 -7.31 -9.97 5.81
N ILE A 73 -8.14 -9.13 5.19
CA ILE A 73 -7.70 -7.89 4.56
C ILE A 73 -7.12 -6.94 5.61
N THR A 74 -7.82 -6.76 6.75
CA THR A 74 -7.37 -5.86 7.82
C THR A 74 -6.03 -6.30 8.38
N LEU A 75 -5.87 -7.57 8.71
CA LEU A 75 -4.62 -8.12 9.23
C LEU A 75 -3.49 -8.00 8.20
N PHE A 76 -3.77 -8.34 6.94
CA PHE A 76 -2.76 -8.27 5.90
C PHE A 76 -2.20 -6.85 5.73
N TYR A 77 -3.07 -5.84 5.61
CA TYR A 77 -2.63 -4.45 5.45
C TYR A 77 -1.85 -3.94 6.66
N ALA A 78 -2.28 -4.30 7.87
CA ALA A 78 -1.59 -3.91 9.09
C ALA A 78 -0.19 -4.54 9.16
N TYR A 79 -0.07 -5.85 8.95
CA TYR A 79 1.22 -6.55 9.04
C TYR A 79 2.15 -6.24 7.86
N SER A 80 1.63 -6.05 6.65
CA SER A 80 2.45 -5.74 5.48
C SER A 80 3.29 -4.48 5.68
N SER A 81 2.71 -3.45 6.28
CA SER A 81 3.44 -2.21 6.57
C SER A 81 4.53 -2.40 7.62
N ILE A 82 4.29 -3.24 8.63
CA ILE A 82 5.28 -3.57 9.67
C ILE A 82 6.45 -4.31 9.04
N ILE A 83 6.16 -5.32 8.21
CA ILE A 83 7.18 -6.14 7.52
C ILE A 83 8.04 -5.25 6.62
N VAL A 84 7.41 -4.42 5.79
CA VAL A 84 8.12 -3.54 4.85
C VAL A 84 8.94 -2.50 5.60
N PHE A 85 8.40 -1.92 6.67
CA PHE A 85 9.12 -0.97 7.50
C PHE A 85 10.36 -1.62 8.16
N ALA A 86 10.22 -2.82 8.71
CA ALA A 86 11.32 -3.57 9.32
C ALA A 86 12.40 -3.97 8.30
N ALA A 87 11.99 -4.42 7.10
CA ALA A 87 12.88 -4.88 6.05
C ALA A 87 13.71 -3.77 5.38
N ARG A 88 13.30 -2.52 5.49
CA ARG A 88 14.02 -1.40 4.82
C ARG A 88 15.39 -1.04 5.42
N LYS A 89 15.85 -1.72 6.47
CA LYS A 89 17.18 -1.76 7.12
C LYS A 89 17.92 -0.44 7.47
N ARG A 90 17.52 0.74 6.99
CA ARG A 90 18.15 2.04 7.39
C ARG A 90 17.19 3.21 7.26
N PRO A 91 16.88 3.93 8.36
CA PRO A 91 16.01 5.11 8.33
C PRO A 91 16.62 6.33 7.58
N ARG A 92 17.93 6.30 7.27
CA ARG A 92 18.62 7.42 6.61
C ARG A 92 18.44 7.49 5.09
N TYR A 93 17.98 6.44 4.44
CA TYR A 93 17.67 6.43 3.01
C TYR A 93 16.16 6.49 2.79
N VAL A 94 15.60 7.65 3.12
CA VAL A 94 14.19 7.94 2.86
C VAL A 94 13.96 7.94 1.36
N GLY A 95 13.18 6.99 0.93
CA GLY A 95 12.60 6.98 -0.40
C GLY A 95 13.48 6.43 -1.51
N ASN A 96 13.40 5.12 -1.70
CA ASN A 96 13.97 4.44 -2.87
C ASN A 96 12.82 3.86 -3.70
N LEU A 97 12.54 4.46 -4.85
CA LEU A 97 11.50 4.01 -5.77
C LEU A 97 11.63 2.51 -6.13
N PRO A 98 12.82 1.97 -6.45
CA PRO A 98 12.97 0.53 -6.72
C PRO A 98 12.51 -0.35 -5.56
N LYS A 99 12.76 0.04 -4.31
CA LYS A 99 12.27 -0.72 -3.15
C LYS A 99 10.75 -0.69 -3.05
N THR A 100 10.15 0.46 -3.33
CA THR A 100 8.68 0.57 -3.35
C THR A 100 8.09 -0.36 -4.41
N ILE A 101 8.67 -0.39 -5.61
CA ILE A 101 8.26 -1.29 -6.68
C ILE A 101 8.30 -2.75 -6.23
N VAL A 102 9.46 -3.20 -5.75
CA VAL A 102 9.66 -4.60 -5.33
C VAL A 102 8.70 -4.99 -4.20
N TRP A 103 8.58 -4.17 -3.16
CA TRP A 103 7.71 -4.48 -2.05
C TRP A 103 6.23 -4.42 -2.40
N THR A 104 5.80 -3.48 -3.24
CA THR A 104 4.41 -3.41 -3.70
C THR A 104 4.06 -4.65 -4.53
N PHE A 105 4.95 -5.05 -5.43
CA PHE A 105 4.76 -6.25 -6.24
C PHE A 105 4.62 -7.52 -5.38
N ILE A 106 5.58 -7.74 -4.47
CA ILE A 106 5.60 -8.92 -3.59
C ILE A 106 4.36 -8.95 -2.70
N MET A 107 4.03 -7.84 -2.03
CA MET A 107 2.89 -7.80 -1.11
C MET A 107 1.56 -7.93 -1.83
N SER A 108 1.43 -7.38 -3.04
CA SER A 108 0.21 -7.57 -3.85
C SER A 108 0.03 -9.03 -4.25
N ALA A 109 1.08 -9.69 -4.72
CA ALA A 109 1.00 -11.10 -5.10
C ALA A 109 0.65 -12.00 -3.90
N ILE A 110 1.28 -11.74 -2.74
CA ILE A 110 0.99 -12.50 -1.50
C ILE A 110 -0.47 -12.30 -1.07
N LEU A 111 -1.02 -11.08 -1.15
CA LEU A 111 -2.41 -10.82 -0.77
C LEU A 111 -3.38 -11.64 -1.61
N GLU A 112 -3.23 -11.62 -2.92
CA GLU A 112 -4.14 -12.35 -3.83
C GLU A 112 -4.05 -13.87 -3.61
N ILE A 113 -2.84 -14.40 -3.48
CA ILE A 113 -2.65 -15.84 -3.19
C ILE A 113 -3.29 -16.19 -1.83
N LEU A 114 -3.07 -15.35 -0.81
CA LEU A 114 -3.63 -15.58 0.52
C LEU A 114 -5.16 -15.58 0.50
N LEU A 115 -5.77 -14.58 -0.15
CA LEU A 115 -7.24 -14.48 -0.25
C LEU A 115 -7.82 -15.65 -1.03
N PHE A 116 -7.14 -16.13 -2.09
CA PHE A 116 -7.56 -17.30 -2.85
C PHE A 116 -7.49 -18.56 -1.98
N VAL A 117 -6.37 -18.82 -1.31
CA VAL A 117 -6.21 -20.00 -0.44
C VAL A 117 -7.25 -20.03 0.67
N ILE A 118 -7.55 -18.87 1.29
CA ILE A 118 -8.57 -18.80 2.35
C ILE A 118 -9.96 -19.08 1.79
N ARG A 119 -10.26 -18.63 0.57
CA ARG A 119 -11.59 -18.80 -0.04
C ARG A 119 -11.84 -20.21 -0.56
N GLU A 120 -10.87 -20.79 -1.26
CA GLU A 120 -11.01 -22.07 -1.95
C GLU A 120 -10.42 -23.25 -1.16
N MET A 121 -9.68 -22.99 -0.07
CA MET A 121 -8.95 -24.00 0.74
C MET A 121 -7.99 -24.87 -0.09
N THR A 122 -7.62 -24.41 -1.26
CA THR A 122 -6.72 -25.10 -2.20
C THR A 122 -5.71 -24.10 -2.75
N LEU A 123 -4.57 -24.58 -3.22
CA LEU A 123 -3.59 -23.77 -3.91
C LEU A 123 -3.55 -24.20 -5.38
N ASP A 124 -4.14 -23.36 -6.24
CA ASP A 124 -4.10 -23.59 -7.68
C ASP A 124 -3.07 -22.65 -8.32
N VAL A 125 -2.10 -23.24 -9.02
CA VAL A 125 -1.02 -22.50 -9.68
C VAL A 125 -1.56 -21.57 -10.77
N SER A 126 -2.72 -21.89 -11.36
CA SER A 126 -3.35 -21.05 -12.40
C SER A 126 -3.66 -19.64 -11.87
N VAL A 127 -4.07 -19.51 -10.61
CA VAL A 127 -4.42 -18.25 -9.95
C VAL A 127 -3.23 -17.29 -9.84
N ILE A 128 -2.02 -17.84 -9.75
CA ILE A 128 -0.81 -17.01 -9.73
C ILE A 128 -0.71 -16.22 -11.03
N PHE A 129 -1.05 -16.83 -12.15
CA PHE A 129 -0.96 -16.20 -13.47
C PHE A 129 -2.20 -15.41 -13.86
N SER A 130 -3.40 -15.86 -13.47
CA SER A 130 -4.66 -15.20 -13.84
C SER A 130 -4.95 -13.95 -12.98
N ASP A 131 -4.71 -14.02 -11.68
CA ASP A 131 -5.15 -12.99 -10.73
C ASP A 131 -4.01 -12.31 -10.00
N ALA A 132 -3.10 -13.08 -9.38
CA ALA A 132 -2.09 -12.50 -8.51
C ALA A 132 -1.05 -11.67 -9.27
N LEU A 133 -0.58 -12.16 -10.41
CA LEU A 133 0.45 -11.48 -11.20
C LEU A 133 -0.09 -10.21 -11.89
N PRO A 134 -1.25 -10.20 -12.56
CA PRO A 134 -1.84 -8.98 -13.09
C PRO A 134 -2.12 -7.93 -11.99
N THR A 135 -2.74 -8.32 -10.86
CA THR A 135 -2.99 -7.42 -9.74
C THR A 135 -1.69 -6.81 -9.20
N ALA A 136 -0.64 -7.62 -9.03
CA ALA A 136 0.66 -7.14 -8.57
C ALA A 136 1.29 -6.13 -9.54
N VAL A 137 1.19 -6.36 -10.84
CA VAL A 137 1.67 -5.43 -11.87
C VAL A 137 0.91 -4.11 -11.80
N PHE A 138 -0.43 -4.14 -11.78
CA PHE A 138 -1.24 -2.91 -11.72
C PHE A 138 -1.00 -2.12 -10.44
N ASN A 139 -0.95 -2.76 -9.28
CA ASN A 139 -0.65 -2.11 -8.01
C ASN A 139 0.74 -1.47 -8.02
N THR A 140 1.70 -2.11 -8.68
CA THR A 140 3.05 -1.57 -8.83
C THR A 140 3.07 -0.34 -9.73
N VAL A 141 2.33 -0.33 -10.83
CA VAL A 141 2.18 0.86 -11.70
C VAL A 141 1.57 2.02 -10.91
N ILE A 142 0.51 1.76 -10.13
CA ILE A 142 -0.09 2.77 -9.26
C ILE A 142 0.93 3.29 -8.24
N ALA A 143 1.73 2.42 -7.62
CA ALA A 143 2.76 2.82 -6.67
C ALA A 143 3.85 3.70 -7.31
N VAL A 144 4.25 3.41 -8.56
CA VAL A 144 5.21 4.24 -9.31
C VAL A 144 4.68 5.66 -9.52
N ILE A 145 3.38 5.80 -9.79
CA ILE A 145 2.73 7.10 -9.96
C ILE A 145 2.57 7.82 -8.61
N LEU A 146 2.10 7.11 -7.58
CA LEU A 146 1.86 7.69 -6.25
C LEU A 146 3.14 8.10 -5.53
N TYR A 147 4.20 7.33 -5.66
CA TYR A 147 5.45 7.56 -4.94
C TYR A 147 6.03 8.97 -5.10
N PRO A 148 6.27 9.52 -6.32
CA PRO A 148 6.81 10.86 -6.47
C PRO A 148 5.87 11.95 -5.95
N ILE A 149 4.56 11.74 -6.08
CA ILE A 149 3.54 12.68 -5.63
C ILE A 149 3.54 12.75 -4.09
N LEU A 150 3.50 11.60 -3.41
CA LEU A 150 3.56 11.51 -1.95
C LEU A 150 4.89 12.07 -1.40
N LYS A 151 6.00 11.73 -2.04
CA LYS A 151 7.32 12.26 -1.67
C LYS A 151 7.36 13.78 -1.73
N LYS A 152 6.76 14.38 -2.76
CA LYS A 152 6.72 15.84 -2.94
C LYS A 152 5.77 16.52 -1.96
N THR A 153 4.59 15.92 -1.71
CA THR A 153 3.51 16.56 -0.94
C THR A 153 3.65 16.37 0.57
N LEU A 154 4.09 15.19 1.02
CA LEU A 154 4.15 14.84 2.44
C LEU A 154 5.54 14.94 3.04
N TYR A 155 6.61 14.65 2.27
CA TYR A 155 7.96 14.46 2.82
C TYR A 155 8.99 15.51 2.40
N LYS A 156 8.66 16.46 1.51
CA LYS A 156 9.58 17.52 1.08
C LYS A 156 9.84 18.57 2.17
N GLU A 157 8.86 18.82 3.03
CA GLU A 157 8.95 19.85 4.09
C GLU A 157 9.91 19.46 5.22
N GLU A 158 10.13 18.16 5.47
CA GLU A 158 11.09 17.72 6.51
C GLU A 158 12.54 18.05 6.17
N LYS A 159 12.91 18.05 4.89
CA LYS A 159 14.25 18.49 4.47
C LYS A 159 14.51 19.97 4.74
N LYS A 160 13.52 20.83 4.54
CA LYS A 160 13.66 22.28 4.82
C LYS A 160 13.80 22.56 6.31
N LYS A 161 13.06 21.86 7.19
CA LYS A 161 13.18 22.04 8.64
C LYS A 161 14.54 21.59 9.18
N LYS A 162 15.10 20.48 8.67
CA LYS A 162 16.44 20.01 9.10
C LYS A 162 17.57 20.90 8.64
N LEU A 163 17.44 21.60 7.50
CA LEU A 163 18.41 22.56 7.00
C LEU A 163 18.37 23.92 7.73
N LEU A 164 17.26 24.26 8.41
CA LEU A 164 17.11 25.49 9.18
C LEU A 164 17.54 25.33 10.64
N ILE A 165 17.81 24.11 11.10
CA ILE A 165 18.20 23.79 12.49
C ILE A 165 19.70 23.38 12.56
N ALA A 166 20.34 23.19 11.42
CA ALA A 166 21.78 22.92 11.29
C ALA A 166 22.55 24.19 10.92
#